data_17f2fe1234db6688e107e3aec34fdb46
#
_entry.id   17f2fe1234db6688e107e3aec34fdb46
#
_cell.length_a   1.000
_cell.length_b   1.000
_cell.length_c   1.000
_cell.angle_alpha   90.00
_cell.angle_beta   90.00
_cell.angle_gamma   90.00
#
_symmetry.space_group_name_H-M   'P 1'
#
loop_
_entity.id
_entity.type
_entity.pdbx_description
1 polymer ?
#
loop_
_entity_poly.entity_id
_entity_poly.type
_entity_poly.pdbx_seq_one_letter_code
_entity_poly.pdbx_strand_id
1 'polypeptide(L)'
;DKKEKVYVSTFKEAEDVIAKLKKKNSANKKDLGIVEKYDTKTKDFTSVEKSVSKLYEAPKVTYVATAYSGSVSGMSEAKVNLGVSLIRPVSGIITTRFGRSSYGHRGLDIATSTGTPIKAAAGGKVTVAGWNNSYGYMIKVSHGNGVETVYAHCSKLLVSKGQTVSQGQVIAKIGSTGYSTGPHL
;
A
#
# COMPACT_ATOMS: atom_id res chain seq x y z
N ASP A 1 -19.40 -7.12 21.12
CA ASP A 1 -18.03 -7.08 20.58
C ASP A 1 -17.38 -8.45 20.74
N LYS A 2 -17.27 -9.22 19.66
CA LYS A 2 -16.49 -10.46 19.65
C LYS A 2 -15.00 -10.08 19.62
N LYS A 3 -14.36 -10.04 20.78
CA LYS A 3 -12.91 -9.88 20.86
C LYS A 3 -12.25 -11.15 20.32
N GLU A 4 -11.43 -11.02 19.29
CA GLU A 4 -10.63 -12.12 18.74
C GLU A 4 -9.70 -12.67 19.83
N LYS A 5 -9.63 -13.99 19.94
CA LYS A 5 -8.80 -14.69 20.94
C LYS A 5 -7.91 -15.70 20.22
N VAL A 6 -6.69 -15.81 20.66
CA VAL A 6 -5.77 -16.89 20.30
C VAL A 6 -5.26 -17.56 21.55
N TYR A 7 -4.91 -18.82 21.47
CA TYR A 7 -4.34 -19.61 22.55
C TYR A 7 -2.93 -19.98 22.16
N VAL A 8 -1.99 -19.76 23.08
CA VAL A 8 -0.59 -20.15 22.95
C VAL A 8 -0.21 -20.99 24.14
N SER A 9 0.80 -21.84 24.01
CA SER A 9 1.12 -22.85 25.01
C SER A 9 1.93 -22.30 26.18
N THR A 10 2.65 -21.20 25.97
CA THR A 10 3.54 -20.62 26.99
C THR A 10 3.35 -19.11 27.09
N PHE A 11 3.67 -18.57 28.28
CA PHE A 11 3.68 -17.11 28.52
C PHE A 11 4.66 -16.39 27.58
N LYS A 12 5.81 -17.00 27.30
CA LYS A 12 6.82 -16.46 26.40
C LYS A 12 6.29 -16.32 24.96
N GLU A 13 5.53 -17.31 24.48
CA GLU A 13 4.87 -17.20 23.16
C GLU A 13 3.84 -16.08 23.12
N ALA A 14 3.12 -15.83 24.20
CA ALA A 14 2.19 -14.71 24.31
C ALA A 14 2.92 -13.35 24.24
N GLU A 15 4.05 -13.21 24.94
CA GLU A 15 4.90 -12.01 24.85
C GLU A 15 5.45 -11.80 23.44
N ASP A 16 5.90 -12.87 22.76
CA ASP A 16 6.40 -12.80 21.38
C ASP A 16 5.31 -12.38 20.39
N VAL A 17 4.08 -12.85 20.57
CA VAL A 17 2.92 -12.41 19.79
C VAL A 17 2.70 -10.91 19.96
N ILE A 18 2.69 -10.42 21.21
CA ILE A 18 2.50 -9.00 21.51
C ILE A 18 3.64 -8.16 20.95
N ALA A 19 4.89 -8.60 21.09
CA ALA A 19 6.06 -7.90 20.56
C ALA A 19 6.00 -7.78 19.04
N LYS A 20 5.66 -8.86 18.33
CA LYS A 20 5.51 -8.88 16.87
C LYS A 20 4.33 -8.01 16.39
N LEU A 21 3.20 -7.99 17.12
CA LEU A 21 2.07 -7.12 16.82
C LEU A 21 2.43 -5.64 17.01
N LYS A 22 3.12 -5.29 18.10
CA LYS A 22 3.62 -3.92 18.37
C LYS A 22 4.62 -3.47 17.30
N LYS A 23 5.47 -4.37 16.80
CA LYS A 23 6.43 -4.07 15.73
C LYS A 23 5.72 -3.84 14.38
N LYS A 24 4.63 -4.58 14.10
CA LYS A 24 3.85 -4.40 12.87
C LYS A 24 3.03 -3.11 12.86
N ASN A 25 2.49 -2.69 14.00
CA ASN A 25 1.70 -1.48 14.12
C ASN A 25 1.78 -0.92 15.55
N SER A 26 2.33 0.28 15.69
CA SER A 26 2.44 0.95 17.00
C SER A 26 1.07 1.37 17.59
N ALA A 27 0.01 1.46 16.77
CA ALA A 27 -1.35 1.74 17.26
C ALA A 27 -1.98 0.57 18.04
N ASN A 28 -1.48 -0.67 17.85
CA ASN A 28 -1.92 -1.85 18.60
C ASN A 28 -1.48 -1.85 20.09
N LYS A 29 -0.97 -0.74 20.61
CA LYS A 29 -0.43 -0.67 21.99
C LYS A 29 -1.50 -0.67 23.08
N LYS A 30 -2.75 -0.30 22.79
CA LYS A 30 -3.72 0.06 23.83
C LYS A 30 -4.62 -1.07 24.32
N ASP A 31 -4.84 -2.13 23.52
CA ASP A 31 -5.89 -3.13 23.81
C ASP A 31 -5.42 -4.60 23.83
N LEU A 32 -4.10 -4.84 23.84
CA LEU A 32 -3.55 -6.19 23.90
C LEU A 32 -3.27 -6.56 25.35
N GLY A 33 -4.01 -7.53 25.87
CA GLY A 33 -3.80 -8.10 27.20
C GLY A 33 -3.51 -9.61 27.12
N ILE A 34 -2.69 -10.09 28.05
CA ILE A 34 -2.49 -11.52 28.30
C ILE A 34 -3.43 -11.89 29.44
N VAL A 35 -4.24 -12.92 29.22
CA VAL A 35 -5.05 -13.52 30.29
C VAL A 35 -4.64 -14.98 30.39
N GLU A 36 -4.06 -15.34 31.54
CA GLU A 36 -3.75 -16.72 31.87
C GLU A 36 -5.03 -17.44 32.28
N LYS A 37 -5.31 -18.57 31.64
CA LYS A 37 -6.44 -19.42 31.97
C LYS A 37 -6.01 -20.86 32.08
N TYR A 38 -6.27 -21.44 33.24
CA TYR A 38 -6.17 -22.88 33.45
C TYR A 38 -7.52 -23.52 33.13
N ASP A 39 -7.56 -24.42 32.15
CA ASP A 39 -8.78 -25.12 31.73
C ASP A 39 -8.44 -26.60 31.56
N THR A 40 -9.36 -27.45 32.00
CA THR A 40 -9.25 -28.91 31.81
C THR A 40 -9.59 -29.39 30.42
N LYS A 41 -10.08 -28.49 29.54
CA LYS A 41 -10.40 -28.81 28.15
C LYS A 41 -9.20 -28.57 27.26
N THR A 42 -8.85 -29.55 26.44
CA THR A 42 -7.83 -29.41 25.38
C THR A 42 -8.20 -28.26 24.47
N LYS A 43 -7.27 -27.33 24.27
CA LYS A 43 -7.39 -26.20 23.34
C LYS A 43 -6.38 -26.37 22.20
N ASP A 44 -6.78 -26.01 20.99
CA ASP A 44 -5.86 -25.93 19.87
C ASP A 44 -4.93 -24.72 20.04
N PHE A 45 -3.68 -24.98 20.35
CA PHE A 45 -2.66 -23.94 20.44
C PHE A 45 -2.24 -23.48 19.03
N THR A 46 -2.06 -22.18 18.90
CA THR A 46 -1.72 -21.54 17.62
C THR A 46 -0.29 -21.07 17.68
N SER A 47 0.50 -21.32 16.62
CA SER A 47 1.88 -20.80 16.55
C SER A 47 1.90 -19.26 16.61
N VAL A 48 3.04 -18.70 17.03
CA VAL A 48 3.23 -17.24 17.16
C VAL A 48 2.90 -16.53 15.84
N GLU A 49 3.31 -17.07 14.69
CA GLU A 49 3.07 -16.50 13.36
C GLU A 49 1.58 -16.49 12.99
N LYS A 50 0.88 -17.61 13.22
CA LYS A 50 -0.57 -17.70 12.98
C LYS A 50 -1.36 -16.81 13.94
N SER A 51 -0.93 -16.71 15.20
CA SER A 51 -1.54 -15.83 16.19
C SER A 51 -1.40 -14.37 15.81
N VAL A 52 -0.21 -13.95 15.36
CA VAL A 52 0.02 -12.59 14.84
C VAL A 52 -0.84 -12.32 13.61
N SER A 53 -0.95 -13.27 12.66
CA SER A 53 -1.79 -13.09 11.46
C SER A 53 -3.27 -12.96 11.80
N LYS A 54 -3.75 -13.70 12.83
CA LYS A 54 -5.16 -13.69 13.24
C LYS A 54 -5.53 -12.45 14.05
N LEU A 55 -4.62 -11.96 14.90
CA LEU A 55 -4.84 -10.80 15.78
C LEU A 55 -4.44 -9.47 15.12
N TYR A 56 -3.73 -9.52 13.99
CA TYR A 56 -3.30 -8.30 13.31
C TYR A 56 -4.49 -7.65 12.62
N GLU A 57 -4.97 -6.56 13.19
CA GLU A 57 -5.86 -5.64 12.48
C GLU A 57 -5.01 -4.68 11.64
N ALA A 58 -5.15 -4.78 10.32
CA ALA A 58 -4.58 -3.76 9.44
C ALA A 58 -5.22 -2.39 9.78
N PRO A 59 -4.45 -1.30 9.80
CA PRO A 59 -5.02 0.02 10.03
C PRO A 59 -6.14 0.26 9.01
N LYS A 60 -7.36 0.54 9.52
CA LYS A 60 -8.49 0.93 8.68
C LYS A 60 -8.13 2.27 8.04
N VAL A 61 -7.71 2.24 6.78
CA VAL A 61 -7.51 3.45 5.99
C VAL A 61 -8.90 3.96 5.63
N THR A 62 -9.39 4.91 6.41
CA THR A 62 -10.60 5.63 6.04
C THR A 62 -10.21 6.62 4.94
N TYR A 63 -10.51 6.27 3.70
CA TYR A 63 -10.43 7.22 2.59
C TYR A 63 -11.56 8.24 2.79
N VAL A 64 -11.25 9.39 3.37
CA VAL A 64 -12.14 10.54 3.26
C VAL A 64 -11.92 11.09 1.86
N ALA A 65 -12.70 10.60 0.91
CA ALA A 65 -12.86 11.26 -0.37
C ALA A 65 -13.64 12.54 -0.11
N THR A 66 -12.94 13.63 0.19
CA THR A 66 -13.54 14.96 0.13
C THR A 66 -13.88 15.24 -1.31
N ALA A 67 -15.17 15.17 -1.64
CA ALA A 67 -15.69 15.65 -2.90
C ALA A 67 -15.32 17.13 -2.99
N TYR A 68 -14.39 17.46 -3.88
CA TYR A 68 -13.96 18.84 -4.11
C TYR A 68 -14.97 19.56 -5.00
N SER A 69 -15.78 20.40 -4.40
CA SER A 69 -16.61 21.39 -5.09
C SER A 69 -16.03 22.79 -4.78
N GLY A 70 -15.28 23.34 -5.74
CA GLY A 70 -15.05 24.77 -5.87
C GLY A 70 -13.95 25.42 -4.97
N SER A 71 -13.21 26.34 -5.56
CA SER A 71 -12.31 27.39 -5.03
C SER A 71 -11.23 26.99 -4.03
N VAL A 72 -9.99 27.03 -4.53
CA VAL A 72 -8.75 26.84 -3.78
C VAL A 72 -8.38 28.07 -2.93
N SER A 73 -9.05 28.30 -1.81
CA SER A 73 -8.53 29.20 -0.79
C SER A 73 -8.70 28.52 0.56
N GLY A 74 -7.60 28.00 1.11
CA GLY A 74 -7.57 27.45 2.47
C GLY A 74 -7.57 25.92 2.61
N MET A 75 -7.03 25.14 1.65
CA MET A 75 -6.85 23.69 1.85
C MET A 75 -5.71 23.43 2.83
N SER A 76 -6.04 23.02 4.04
CA SER A 76 -5.09 22.32 4.89
C SER A 76 -4.79 20.96 4.25
N GLU A 77 -3.51 20.70 3.93
CA GLU A 77 -3.07 19.37 3.48
C GLU A 77 -3.35 18.37 4.59
N ALA A 78 -4.33 17.51 4.40
CA ALA A 78 -4.58 16.40 5.31
C ALA A 78 -3.41 15.40 5.18
N LYS A 79 -2.54 15.34 6.18
CA LYS A 79 -1.49 14.32 6.24
C LYS A 79 -2.12 12.97 6.59
N VAL A 80 -2.22 12.09 5.59
CA VAL A 80 -2.68 10.70 5.79
C VAL A 80 -1.47 9.83 6.10
N ASN A 81 -1.47 9.16 7.24
CA ASN A 81 -0.45 8.16 7.55
C ASN A 81 -0.78 6.86 6.83
N LEU A 82 -0.11 6.58 5.73
CA LEU A 82 -0.27 5.35 4.94
C LEU A 82 0.43 4.14 5.58
N GLY A 83 1.19 4.32 6.67
CA GLY A 83 2.04 3.28 7.25
C GLY A 83 3.22 2.88 6.35
N VAL A 84 3.43 3.59 5.25
CA VAL A 84 4.52 3.39 4.28
C VAL A 84 5.01 4.76 3.80
N SER A 85 6.33 4.94 3.71
CA SER A 85 6.94 6.14 3.13
C SER A 85 7.04 5.99 1.62
N LEU A 86 6.54 6.97 0.88
CA LEU A 86 6.57 6.99 -0.57
C LEU A 86 7.62 8.00 -1.08
N ILE A 87 8.42 7.59 -2.06
CA ILE A 87 9.28 8.49 -2.82
C ILE A 87 8.61 8.86 -4.15
N ARG A 88 9.03 9.95 -4.74
CA ARG A 88 8.61 10.35 -6.10
C ARG A 88 9.16 9.32 -7.12
N PRO A 89 8.30 8.68 -7.93
CA PRO A 89 8.71 7.58 -8.81
C PRO A 89 9.51 8.04 -10.03
N VAL A 90 9.31 9.28 -10.47
CA VAL A 90 9.99 9.87 -11.63
C VAL A 90 10.11 11.36 -11.50
N SER A 91 11.19 11.95 -12.02
CA SER A 91 11.33 13.41 -12.14
C SER A 91 10.62 13.89 -13.41
N GLY A 92 9.90 15.00 -13.32
CA GLY A 92 9.13 15.55 -14.42
C GLY A 92 8.20 16.68 -13.96
N ILE A 93 7.39 17.19 -14.89
CA ILE A 93 6.43 18.26 -14.65
C ILE A 93 5.07 17.63 -14.28
N ILE A 94 4.46 18.07 -13.19
CA ILE A 94 3.09 17.66 -12.85
C ILE A 94 2.13 18.38 -13.79
N THR A 95 1.48 17.61 -14.66
CA THR A 95 0.53 18.14 -15.65
C THR A 95 -0.91 18.04 -15.18
N THR A 96 -1.27 16.94 -14.48
CA THR A 96 -2.61 16.75 -13.93
C THR A 96 -2.53 16.24 -12.50
N ARG A 97 -3.34 16.83 -11.62
CA ARG A 97 -3.47 16.39 -10.23
C ARG A 97 -4.72 15.55 -10.05
N PHE A 98 -4.77 14.77 -8.97
CA PHE A 98 -5.94 14.00 -8.56
C PHE A 98 -7.20 14.89 -8.52
N GLY A 99 -8.30 14.39 -9.07
CA GLY A 99 -9.58 15.09 -9.12
C GLY A 99 -9.66 16.27 -10.11
N ARG A 100 -8.59 16.60 -10.83
CA ARG A 100 -8.47 17.76 -11.72
C ARG A 100 -8.78 17.44 -13.18
N SER A 101 -9.86 16.73 -13.48
CA SER A 101 -10.39 16.64 -14.83
C SER A 101 -11.90 16.53 -14.78
N SER A 102 -12.58 16.91 -15.86
CA SER A 102 -14.04 16.74 -16.02
C SER A 102 -14.52 15.30 -15.84
N TYR A 103 -13.61 14.33 -15.98
CA TYR A 103 -13.88 12.90 -15.83
C TYR A 103 -13.39 12.30 -14.51
N GLY A 104 -12.98 13.14 -13.53
CA GLY A 104 -12.53 12.67 -12.22
C GLY A 104 -11.21 11.90 -12.27
N HIS A 105 -10.12 12.55 -12.71
CA HIS A 105 -8.80 11.94 -12.79
C HIS A 105 -8.36 11.34 -11.45
N ARG A 106 -7.98 10.05 -11.46
CA ARG A 106 -7.71 9.27 -10.24
C ARG A 106 -6.22 9.06 -9.97
N GLY A 107 -5.38 9.94 -10.49
CA GLY A 107 -3.94 9.83 -10.38
C GLY A 107 -3.24 11.18 -10.31
N LEU A 108 -1.94 11.11 -10.46
CA LEU A 108 -1.05 12.25 -10.60
C LEU A 108 -0.26 12.05 -11.89
N ASP A 109 -0.47 12.91 -12.90
CA ASP A 109 0.29 12.82 -14.13
C ASP A 109 1.59 13.59 -14.01
N ILE A 110 2.69 12.91 -14.32
CA ILE A 110 4.04 13.48 -14.33
C ILE A 110 4.62 13.31 -15.74
N ALA A 111 4.60 14.38 -16.51
CA ALA A 111 5.13 14.40 -17.87
C ALA A 111 6.67 14.43 -17.85
N THR A 112 7.28 13.57 -18.66
CA THR A 112 8.71 13.49 -18.89
C THR A 112 9.01 12.69 -20.17
N SER A 113 10.26 12.65 -20.63
CA SER A 113 10.63 11.99 -21.89
C SER A 113 10.39 10.48 -21.85
N THR A 114 9.94 9.94 -22.98
CA THR A 114 9.81 8.48 -23.20
C THR A 114 11.14 7.78 -22.87
N GLY A 115 11.04 6.62 -22.23
CA GLY A 115 12.21 5.84 -21.83
C GLY A 115 12.82 6.22 -20.50
N THR A 116 12.41 7.34 -19.88
CA THR A 116 12.84 7.72 -18.52
C THR A 116 12.54 6.59 -17.52
N PRO A 117 13.50 6.20 -16.67
CA PRO A 117 13.26 5.15 -15.68
C PRO A 117 12.19 5.52 -14.65
N ILE A 118 11.26 4.60 -14.42
CA ILE A 118 10.25 4.68 -13.35
C ILE A 118 10.72 3.83 -12.18
N LYS A 119 10.76 4.43 -10.99
CA LYS A 119 11.16 3.78 -9.74
C LYS A 119 9.93 3.37 -8.92
N ALA A 120 10.03 2.25 -8.20
CA ALA A 120 9.01 1.88 -7.21
C ALA A 120 8.97 2.93 -6.10
N ALA A 121 7.80 3.51 -5.85
CA ALA A 121 7.62 4.55 -4.83
C ALA A 121 7.83 4.03 -3.42
N ALA A 122 7.60 2.73 -3.19
CA ALA A 122 7.93 2.01 -1.96
C ALA A 122 8.27 0.56 -2.28
N GLY A 123 8.88 -0.15 -1.33
CA GLY A 123 9.09 -1.60 -1.44
C GLY A 123 7.76 -2.34 -1.36
N GLY A 124 7.66 -3.50 -2.04
CA GLY A 124 6.44 -4.28 -2.04
C GLY A 124 6.44 -5.44 -3.04
N LYS A 125 5.28 -6.04 -3.22
CA LYS A 125 5.09 -7.16 -4.16
C LYS A 125 4.31 -6.70 -5.39
N VAL A 126 4.81 -7.00 -6.57
CA VAL A 126 4.14 -6.72 -7.84
C VAL A 126 2.89 -7.61 -7.95
N THR A 127 1.71 -7.00 -7.95
CA THR A 127 0.41 -7.68 -8.06
C THR A 127 -0.08 -7.75 -9.50
N VAL A 128 0.30 -6.75 -10.32
CA VAL A 128 0.01 -6.70 -11.77
C VAL A 128 1.26 -6.21 -12.50
N ALA A 129 1.57 -6.85 -13.62
CA ALA A 129 2.54 -6.37 -14.63
C ALA A 129 2.06 -6.85 -15.99
N GLY A 130 1.56 -5.95 -16.85
CA GLY A 130 0.98 -6.32 -18.13
C GLY A 130 0.18 -5.21 -18.80
N TRP A 131 -0.59 -5.57 -19.80
CA TRP A 131 -1.42 -4.67 -20.59
C TRP A 131 -2.79 -4.44 -19.95
N ASN A 132 -3.27 -3.22 -20.03
CA ASN A 132 -4.63 -2.79 -19.72
C ASN A 132 -5.09 -1.77 -20.77
N ASN A 133 -6.32 -1.86 -21.26
CA ASN A 133 -6.79 -1.02 -22.35
C ASN A 133 -6.73 0.49 -22.02
N SER A 134 -7.01 0.88 -20.79
CA SER A 134 -6.95 2.29 -20.36
C SER A 134 -5.53 2.72 -19.97
N TYR A 135 -4.84 1.92 -19.13
CA TYR A 135 -3.53 2.26 -18.58
C TYR A 135 -2.34 1.85 -19.47
N GLY A 136 -2.58 1.15 -20.60
CA GLY A 136 -1.53 0.59 -21.44
C GLY A 136 -0.71 -0.47 -20.69
N TYR A 137 0.60 -0.51 -20.90
CA TYR A 137 1.49 -1.29 -20.06
C TYR A 137 1.55 -0.69 -18.67
N MET A 138 1.21 -1.49 -17.66
CA MET A 138 1.09 -1.02 -16.29
C MET A 138 1.68 -1.99 -15.28
N ILE A 139 2.07 -1.44 -14.13
CA ILE A 139 2.48 -2.18 -12.95
C ILE A 139 1.61 -1.74 -11.77
N LYS A 140 1.21 -2.70 -10.92
CA LYS A 140 0.72 -2.44 -9.57
C LYS A 140 1.64 -3.07 -8.56
N VAL A 141 1.96 -2.34 -7.51
CA VAL A 141 2.78 -2.82 -6.39
C VAL A 141 1.97 -2.67 -5.11
N SER A 142 1.77 -3.78 -4.41
CA SER A 142 1.19 -3.78 -3.08
C SER A 142 2.28 -3.62 -2.03
N HIS A 143 2.09 -2.65 -1.13
CA HIS A 143 3.03 -2.29 -0.06
C HIS A 143 2.62 -2.83 1.31
N GLY A 144 1.55 -3.64 1.35
CA GLY A 144 0.90 -4.04 2.60
C GLY A 144 -0.10 -2.99 3.11
N ASN A 145 -0.83 -3.34 4.17
CA ASN A 145 -1.82 -2.45 4.83
C ASN A 145 -2.88 -1.83 3.89
N GLY A 146 -3.19 -2.50 2.77
CA GLY A 146 -4.14 -1.98 1.78
C GLY A 146 -3.60 -0.86 0.89
N VAL A 147 -2.30 -0.53 0.98
CA VAL A 147 -1.67 0.50 0.15
C VAL A 147 -1.13 -0.13 -1.13
N GLU A 148 -1.54 0.40 -2.27
CA GLU A 148 -1.02 0.05 -3.60
C GLU A 148 -0.56 1.29 -4.35
N THR A 149 0.47 1.13 -5.18
CA THR A 149 0.84 2.13 -6.20
C THR A 149 0.65 1.57 -7.60
N VAL A 150 0.21 2.42 -8.51
CA VAL A 150 -0.05 2.10 -9.91
C VAL A 150 0.86 2.94 -10.78
N TYR A 151 1.52 2.29 -11.74
CA TYR A 151 2.41 2.91 -12.72
C TYR A 151 1.86 2.58 -14.10
N ALA A 152 1.38 3.59 -14.81
CA ALA A 152 0.67 3.43 -16.08
C ALA A 152 1.47 3.96 -17.27
N HIS A 153 0.93 3.76 -18.47
CA HIS A 153 1.41 4.27 -19.74
C HIS A 153 2.86 3.92 -20.08
N CYS A 154 3.39 2.84 -19.46
CA CYS A 154 4.77 2.44 -19.62
C CYS A 154 5.11 2.05 -21.08
N SER A 155 6.32 2.35 -21.54
CA SER A 155 6.86 1.83 -22.80
C SER A 155 7.46 0.43 -22.64
N LYS A 156 7.97 0.11 -21.44
CA LYS A 156 8.58 -1.17 -21.12
C LYS A 156 8.42 -1.49 -19.63
N LEU A 157 8.03 -2.73 -19.33
CA LEU A 157 8.03 -3.28 -17.98
C LEU A 157 9.36 -4.01 -17.74
N LEU A 158 9.95 -3.82 -16.56
CA LEU A 158 11.24 -4.42 -16.17
C LEU A 158 11.09 -5.41 -15.02
N VAL A 159 9.86 -5.61 -14.55
CA VAL A 159 9.49 -6.56 -13.49
C VAL A 159 8.26 -7.36 -13.90
N SER A 160 8.07 -8.50 -13.25
CA SER A 160 6.96 -9.42 -13.51
C SER A 160 6.04 -9.53 -12.30
N LYS A 161 4.78 -9.93 -12.53
CA LYS A 161 3.82 -10.25 -11.46
C LYS A 161 4.41 -11.29 -10.50
N GLY A 162 4.25 -11.05 -9.20
CA GLY A 162 4.76 -11.90 -8.13
C GLY A 162 6.14 -11.51 -7.62
N GLN A 163 6.91 -10.71 -8.36
CA GLN A 163 8.24 -10.24 -7.96
C GLN A 163 8.15 -9.26 -6.78
N THR A 164 9.11 -9.35 -5.86
CA THR A 164 9.31 -8.36 -4.79
C THR A 164 10.26 -7.28 -5.30
N VAL A 165 9.92 -6.02 -5.02
CA VAL A 165 10.70 -4.84 -5.40
C VAL A 165 11.04 -4.01 -4.18
N SER A 166 12.21 -3.35 -4.20
CA SER A 166 12.63 -2.39 -3.17
C SER A 166 12.21 -0.98 -3.55
N GLN A 167 12.04 -0.10 -2.56
CA GLN A 167 11.86 1.33 -2.82
C GLN A 167 13.01 1.88 -3.65
N GLY A 168 12.71 2.67 -4.67
CA GLY A 168 13.71 3.22 -5.59
C GLY A 168 14.20 2.28 -6.68
N GLN A 169 13.84 1.00 -6.64
CA GLN A 169 14.16 0.06 -7.73
C GLN A 169 13.50 0.49 -9.04
N VAL A 170 14.25 0.48 -10.14
CA VAL A 170 13.68 0.75 -11.47
C VAL A 170 12.80 -0.45 -11.89
N ILE A 171 11.52 -0.18 -12.15
CA ILE A 171 10.50 -1.20 -12.45
C ILE A 171 9.93 -1.10 -13.85
N ALA A 172 10.01 0.08 -14.48
CA ALA A 172 9.50 0.32 -15.83
C ALA A 172 10.20 1.51 -16.50
N LYS A 173 9.78 1.84 -17.71
CA LYS A 173 10.17 3.04 -18.45
C LYS A 173 8.95 3.81 -18.89
N ILE A 174 9.03 5.14 -18.85
CA ILE A 174 8.00 6.07 -19.34
C ILE A 174 7.65 5.77 -20.80
N GLY A 175 6.38 5.86 -21.12
CA GLY A 175 5.81 5.75 -22.45
C GLY A 175 4.56 6.59 -22.59
N SER A 176 3.75 6.22 -23.58
CA SER A 176 2.43 6.82 -23.87
C SER A 176 1.49 5.73 -24.39
N THR A 177 1.51 4.55 -23.76
CA THR A 177 0.68 3.40 -24.15
C THR A 177 -0.69 3.46 -23.50
N GLY A 178 -1.70 2.79 -24.10
CA GLY A 178 -3.08 2.87 -23.66
C GLY A 178 -3.74 4.20 -24.01
N TYR A 179 -4.65 4.68 -23.17
CA TYR A 179 -5.31 5.98 -23.37
C TYR A 179 -4.45 7.11 -22.80
N SER A 180 -3.56 7.66 -23.63
CA SER A 180 -2.60 8.68 -23.27
C SER A 180 -2.40 9.67 -24.41
N THR A 181 -2.28 10.95 -24.07
CA THR A 181 -2.07 12.05 -25.04
C THR A 181 -0.60 12.43 -25.24
N GLY A 182 0.31 11.85 -24.45
CA GLY A 182 1.73 12.12 -24.52
C GLY A 182 2.51 11.38 -23.42
N PRO A 183 3.88 11.42 -23.46
CA PRO A 183 4.68 10.65 -22.52
C PRO A 183 4.55 11.17 -21.07
N HIS A 184 4.01 10.34 -20.18
CA HIS A 184 3.83 10.63 -18.75
C HIS A 184 3.73 9.36 -17.91
N LEU A 185 3.80 9.50 -16.62
CA LEU A 185 3.43 8.51 -15.62
C LEU A 185 2.12 8.91 -15.01
#